data_e52472bdff5b2b7e8a960fb45f9e381e
#
_entry.id   e52472bdff5b2b7e8a960fb45f9e381e
#
_cell.length_a   1.000
_cell.length_b   1.000
_cell.length_c   1.000
_cell.angle_alpha   90.00
_cell.angle_beta   90.00
_cell.angle_gamma   90.00
#
_symmetry.space_group_name_H-M   'P 1'
#
loop_
_entity.id
_entity.type
_entity.pdbx_description
1 polymer ?
#
loop_
_entity_poly.entity_id
_entity_poly.type
_entity_poly.pdbx_seq_one_letter_code
_entity_poly.pdbx_strand_id
1 'polypeptide(L)'
;ISGDYGHLVSGDDGETLWCNYPGFTMYYANPETDGGGLTLDFPGSGHLWLAPLMEDPYYSNKVYLGGGGLNGGNHLFHLTAQNGAISFDEGLFNFTGRVSSMGYSHLEPSHRYVLTDNGSFYHSSNDGNLWVMSSAFDGPDAHYFYGSTIWASETTYGKLIIGGSGYSNPPVYISYDHGHNFVALDEGLPNTLVYKLTGTPDDA
;
A
#
# COMPACT_ATOMS: atom_id res chain seq x y z
N ILE A 1 14.88 13.39 -9.79
CA ILE A 1 13.98 13.56 -8.63
C ILE A 1 14.84 14.03 -7.49
N SER A 2 14.51 15.17 -6.93
CA SER A 2 15.15 15.70 -5.72
C SER A 2 14.06 15.93 -4.67
N GLY A 3 14.29 15.55 -3.42
CA GLY A 3 13.34 15.67 -2.33
C GLY A 3 13.70 14.76 -1.17
N ASP A 4 13.02 14.94 -0.04
CA ASP A 4 13.48 14.34 1.20
C ASP A 4 12.98 12.92 1.43
N TYR A 5 11.81 12.52 1.01
CA TYR A 5 11.26 11.17 1.23
C TYR A 5 10.12 10.89 0.25
N GLY A 6 9.86 9.61 0.01
CA GLY A 6 8.72 9.14 -0.77
C GLY A 6 8.74 7.63 -0.94
N HIS A 7 7.62 7.08 -1.32
CA HIS A 7 7.57 5.70 -1.77
C HIS A 7 8.03 5.63 -3.23
N LEU A 8 8.72 4.55 -3.55
CA LEU A 8 9.10 4.19 -4.91
C LEU A 8 8.53 2.81 -5.20
N VAL A 9 7.80 2.68 -6.28
CA VAL A 9 7.32 1.40 -6.81
C VAL A 9 7.68 1.29 -8.28
N SER A 10 7.88 0.08 -8.73
CA SER A 10 8.27 -0.23 -10.10
C SER A 10 7.30 -1.21 -10.70
N GLY A 11 6.84 -0.95 -11.91
CA GLY A 11 6.25 -1.96 -12.78
C GLY A 11 7.32 -2.57 -13.71
N ASP A 12 7.01 -3.73 -14.31
CA ASP A 12 7.79 -4.39 -15.36
C ASP A 12 9.32 -4.43 -15.09
N ASP A 13 9.71 -5.04 -13.98
CA ASP A 13 11.11 -5.29 -13.60
C ASP A 13 12.01 -4.03 -13.58
N GLY A 14 11.41 -2.86 -13.33
CA GLY A 14 12.14 -1.60 -13.19
C GLY A 14 12.15 -0.72 -14.45
N GLU A 15 11.47 -1.12 -15.52
CA GLU A 15 11.36 -0.29 -16.73
C GLU A 15 10.51 0.95 -16.50
N THR A 16 9.49 0.85 -15.61
CA THR A 16 8.68 1.99 -15.21
C THR A 16 8.84 2.28 -13.71
N LEU A 17 8.88 3.54 -13.37
CA LEU A 17 9.03 4.00 -11.99
C LEU A 17 7.94 4.99 -11.62
N TRP A 18 7.30 4.73 -10.50
CA TRP A 18 6.42 5.66 -9.83
C TRP A 18 7.01 6.07 -8.50
N CYS A 19 6.96 7.34 -8.17
CA CYS A 19 7.23 7.78 -6.81
C CYS A 19 6.34 8.96 -6.42
N ASN A 20 6.19 9.16 -5.13
CA ASN A 20 5.54 10.33 -4.58
C ASN A 20 6.53 11.15 -3.73
N TYR A 21 6.18 12.41 -3.55
CA TYR A 21 6.83 13.33 -2.63
C TYR A 21 5.82 13.69 -1.52
N PRO A 22 6.26 13.90 -0.28
CA PRO A 22 5.37 14.39 0.78
C PRO A 22 4.63 15.65 0.35
N GLY A 23 3.29 15.67 0.53
CA GLY A 23 2.43 16.74 0.02
C GLY A 23 1.84 16.47 -1.38
N PHE A 24 2.03 15.23 -1.93
CA PHE A 24 1.34 14.70 -3.12
C PHE A 24 1.79 15.12 -4.49
N THR A 25 3.02 15.44 -4.70
CA THR A 25 3.53 15.40 -6.07
C THR A 25 3.83 13.96 -6.46
N MET A 26 3.17 13.49 -7.51
CA MET A 26 3.41 12.18 -8.12
C MET A 26 4.37 12.34 -9.29
N TYR A 27 5.29 11.39 -9.41
CA TYR A 27 6.24 11.28 -10.53
C TYR A 27 6.11 9.92 -11.17
N TYR A 28 6.11 9.91 -12.49
CA TYR A 28 6.20 8.72 -13.31
C TYR A 28 7.33 8.87 -14.31
N ALA A 29 8.12 7.83 -14.49
CA ALA A 29 9.15 7.78 -15.49
C ALA A 29 9.14 6.43 -16.21
N ASN A 30 9.16 6.50 -17.53
CA ASN A 30 9.46 5.38 -18.41
C ASN A 30 10.59 5.84 -19.34
N PRO A 31 11.84 5.43 -19.10
CA PRO A 31 13.00 5.86 -19.88
C PRO A 31 12.91 5.57 -21.38
N GLU A 32 12.13 4.55 -21.76
CA GLU A 32 12.02 4.15 -23.17
C GLU A 32 11.00 4.99 -23.96
N THR A 33 9.96 5.49 -23.29
CA THR A 33 8.83 6.12 -23.98
C THR A 33 8.64 7.60 -23.70
N ASP A 34 9.02 8.09 -22.52
CA ASP A 34 8.59 9.40 -22.04
C ASP A 34 9.66 10.47 -22.00
N GLY A 35 10.92 10.13 -22.30
CA GLY A 35 12.01 11.10 -22.51
C GLY A 35 12.30 12.14 -21.42
N GLY A 36 11.54 12.16 -20.31
CA GLY A 36 11.69 13.17 -19.27
C GLY A 36 10.85 12.99 -18.02
N GLY A 37 9.99 11.99 -17.99
CA GLY A 37 9.08 11.74 -16.87
C GLY A 37 7.86 12.67 -16.84
N LEU A 38 6.79 12.20 -16.18
CA LEU A 38 5.55 12.94 -15.97
C LEU A 38 5.41 13.33 -14.49
N THR A 39 4.73 14.42 -14.23
CA THR A 39 4.43 14.88 -12.86
C THR A 39 2.97 15.24 -12.74
N LEU A 40 2.43 15.03 -11.53
CA LEU A 40 1.09 15.45 -11.15
C LEU A 40 1.10 15.94 -9.71
N ASP A 41 0.71 17.19 -9.49
CA ASP A 41 0.36 17.68 -8.16
C ASP A 41 -1.06 17.21 -7.84
N PHE A 42 -1.14 16.17 -7.01
CA PHE A 42 -2.40 15.52 -6.72
C PHE A 42 -3.29 16.38 -5.80
N PRO A 43 -4.56 16.64 -6.16
CA PRO A 43 -5.41 17.60 -5.44
C PRO A 43 -6.07 17.03 -4.17
N GLY A 44 -5.92 15.72 -3.87
CA GLY A 44 -6.52 15.08 -2.70
C GLY A 44 -5.87 15.53 -1.39
N SER A 45 -6.53 15.26 -0.28
CA SER A 45 -6.06 15.59 1.06
C SER A 45 -6.47 14.54 2.10
N GLY A 46 -5.91 14.61 3.31
CA GLY A 46 -6.28 13.70 4.40
C GLY A 46 -5.47 12.40 4.48
N HIS A 47 -4.43 12.26 3.67
CA HIS A 47 -3.52 11.11 3.64
C HIS A 47 -2.45 11.16 4.76
N LEU A 48 -1.70 10.07 4.90
CA LEU A 48 -0.48 10.08 5.69
C LEU A 48 0.59 10.98 5.05
N TRP A 49 1.55 11.44 5.84
CA TRP A 49 2.67 12.25 5.34
C TRP A 49 3.41 11.57 4.18
N LEU A 50 3.69 10.28 4.34
CA LEU A 50 4.14 9.42 3.26
C LEU A 50 2.96 8.54 2.81
N ALA A 51 2.19 9.02 1.85
CA ALA A 51 1.07 8.28 1.31
C ALA A 51 1.56 6.98 0.66
N PRO A 52 1.03 5.81 1.02
CA PRO A 52 1.48 4.55 0.46
C PRO A 52 1.20 4.46 -1.03
N LEU A 53 2.15 3.87 -1.76
CA LEU A 53 2.03 3.50 -3.17
C LEU A 53 2.06 1.98 -3.31
N MET A 54 1.29 1.47 -4.27
CA MET A 54 1.32 0.07 -4.69
C MET A 54 1.20 0.02 -6.21
N GLU A 55 2.10 -0.70 -6.87
CA GLU A 55 2.01 -0.95 -8.30
C GLU A 55 0.69 -1.65 -8.67
N ASP A 56 0.19 -1.38 -9.85
CA ASP A 56 -0.89 -2.19 -10.41
C ASP A 56 -0.31 -3.53 -10.90
N PRO A 57 -0.81 -4.69 -10.42
CA PRO A 57 -0.22 -5.98 -10.77
C PRO A 57 -0.43 -6.40 -12.24
N TYR A 58 -1.22 -5.66 -13.00
CA TYR A 58 -1.54 -5.97 -14.39
C TYR A 58 -0.99 -4.95 -15.39
N TYR A 59 -0.69 -3.71 -14.93
CA TYR A 59 -0.32 -2.61 -15.82
C TYR A 59 0.79 -1.77 -15.21
N SER A 60 1.96 -1.80 -15.80
CA SER A 60 3.14 -1.07 -15.36
C SER A 60 3.00 0.45 -15.37
N ASN A 61 2.15 0.97 -16.25
CA ASN A 61 1.85 2.40 -16.31
C ASN A 61 0.75 2.85 -15.35
N LYS A 62 0.39 2.01 -14.37
CA LYS A 62 -0.62 2.31 -13.36
C LYS A 62 -0.12 2.06 -11.94
N VAL A 63 -0.68 2.82 -10.99
CA VAL A 63 -0.33 2.72 -9.57
C VAL A 63 -1.54 3.06 -8.70
N TYR A 64 -1.62 2.45 -7.53
CA TYR A 64 -2.54 2.86 -6.47
C TYR A 64 -1.84 3.80 -5.50
N LEU A 65 -2.51 4.91 -5.18
CA LEU A 65 -2.14 5.85 -4.13
C LEU A 65 -3.13 5.71 -2.97
N GLY A 66 -2.64 5.48 -1.78
CA GLY A 66 -3.47 5.26 -0.60
C GLY A 66 -3.78 6.53 0.16
N GLY A 67 -5.06 6.71 0.44
CA GLY A 67 -5.54 7.65 1.45
C GLY A 67 -6.01 9.00 0.95
N GLY A 68 -6.78 9.65 1.82
CA GLY A 68 -7.41 10.92 1.53
C GLY A 68 -8.58 10.82 0.56
N GLY A 69 -9.09 11.95 0.13
CA GLY A 69 -10.18 12.08 -0.82
C GLY A 69 -10.22 13.47 -1.45
N LEU A 70 -10.90 13.61 -2.58
CA LEU A 70 -11.12 14.91 -3.20
C LEU A 70 -12.09 15.78 -2.39
N ASN A 71 -13.05 15.13 -1.73
CA ASN A 71 -14.07 15.77 -0.89
C ASN A 71 -14.05 15.27 0.56
N GLY A 72 -12.88 14.82 1.03
CA GLY A 72 -12.71 14.15 2.31
C GLY A 72 -12.90 12.64 2.21
N GLY A 73 -12.70 11.93 3.33
CA GLY A 73 -12.74 10.47 3.37
C GLY A 73 -11.34 9.84 3.30
N ASN A 74 -11.33 8.51 3.19
CA ASN A 74 -10.12 7.68 3.11
C ASN A 74 -10.29 6.70 1.95
N HIS A 75 -9.85 7.09 0.77
CA HIS A 75 -10.04 6.35 -0.47
C HIS A 75 -8.72 5.86 -1.05
N LEU A 76 -8.78 4.93 -2.00
CA LEU A 76 -7.69 4.63 -2.90
C LEU A 76 -7.88 5.41 -4.20
N PHE A 77 -6.79 5.88 -4.75
CA PHE A 77 -6.76 6.47 -6.08
C PHE A 77 -6.00 5.57 -7.02
N HIS A 78 -6.54 5.37 -8.21
CA HIS A 78 -5.87 4.62 -9.27
C HIS A 78 -5.36 5.62 -10.31
N LEU A 79 -4.06 5.77 -10.39
CA LEU A 79 -3.39 6.70 -11.32
C LEU A 79 -2.96 5.93 -12.56
N THR A 80 -3.07 6.60 -13.71
CA THR A 80 -2.65 6.06 -15.02
C THR A 80 -1.78 7.09 -15.73
N ALA A 81 -0.57 6.68 -16.13
CA ALA A 81 0.30 7.46 -17.00
C ALA A 81 0.06 7.05 -18.45
N GLN A 82 -0.48 7.95 -19.26
CA GLN A 82 -0.77 7.70 -20.66
C GLN A 82 -0.77 8.99 -21.46
N ASN A 83 -0.33 8.93 -22.73
CA ASN A 83 -0.36 10.05 -23.66
C ASN A 83 0.32 11.35 -23.15
N GLY A 84 1.41 11.19 -22.39
CA GLY A 84 2.16 12.34 -21.86
C GLY A 84 1.51 13.03 -20.66
N ALA A 85 0.56 12.37 -19.98
CA ALA A 85 -0.11 12.90 -18.80
C ALA A 85 -0.38 11.80 -17.76
N ILE A 86 -0.53 12.20 -16.50
CA ILE A 86 -1.06 11.34 -15.42
C ILE A 86 -2.50 11.73 -15.18
N SER A 87 -3.40 10.75 -15.25
CA SER A 87 -4.80 10.85 -14.85
C SER A 87 -5.06 9.98 -13.62
N PHE A 88 -6.19 10.18 -12.94
CA PHE A 88 -6.57 9.37 -11.78
C PHE A 88 -8.08 9.22 -11.66
N ASP A 89 -8.47 8.10 -11.02
CA ASP A 89 -9.83 7.79 -10.61
C ASP A 89 -9.87 7.57 -9.10
N GLU A 90 -10.87 8.15 -8.41
CA GLU A 90 -11.09 7.97 -6.98
C GLU A 90 -11.95 6.73 -6.74
N GLY A 91 -11.45 5.79 -5.91
CA GLY A 91 -12.21 4.62 -5.49
C GLY A 91 -13.42 4.98 -4.62
N LEU A 92 -14.50 4.24 -4.77
CA LEU A 92 -15.76 4.52 -4.07
C LEU A 92 -15.77 4.07 -2.61
N PHE A 93 -14.91 3.12 -2.24
CA PHE A 93 -14.87 2.59 -0.88
C PHE A 93 -14.19 3.57 0.07
N ASN A 94 -14.85 3.90 1.18
CA ASN A 94 -14.33 4.77 2.22
C ASN A 94 -13.86 3.93 3.42
N PHE A 95 -12.56 3.84 3.62
CA PHE A 95 -11.97 3.10 4.74
C PHE A 95 -12.20 3.81 6.08
N THR A 96 -12.20 3.07 7.20
CA THR A 96 -12.47 3.64 8.54
C THR A 96 -11.32 4.47 9.10
N GLY A 97 -10.12 4.37 8.52
CA GLY A 97 -8.92 5.13 8.87
C GLY A 97 -8.14 5.50 7.62
N ARG A 98 -7.09 6.32 7.78
CA ARG A 98 -6.20 6.67 6.67
C ARG A 98 -5.46 5.41 6.21
N VAL A 99 -5.43 5.19 4.92
CA VAL A 99 -4.68 4.06 4.35
C VAL A 99 -3.20 4.22 4.67
N SER A 100 -2.63 3.24 5.37
CA SER A 100 -1.26 3.26 5.85
C SER A 100 -0.35 2.25 5.15
N SER A 101 -0.94 1.22 4.55
CA SER A 101 -0.23 0.28 3.68
C SER A 101 -1.19 -0.40 2.72
N MET A 102 -0.66 -0.84 1.59
CA MET A 102 -1.37 -1.62 0.57
C MET A 102 -0.49 -2.78 0.12
N GLY A 103 -1.14 -3.83 -0.37
CA GLY A 103 -0.49 -4.98 -0.98
C GLY A 103 -1.46 -5.79 -1.84
N TYR A 104 -0.93 -6.75 -2.56
CA TYR A 104 -1.70 -7.74 -3.31
C TYR A 104 -1.05 -9.11 -3.21
N SER A 105 -1.80 -10.17 -3.51
CA SER A 105 -1.26 -11.51 -3.59
C SER A 105 -0.50 -11.70 -4.90
N HIS A 106 0.77 -12.06 -4.82
CA HIS A 106 1.57 -12.39 -6.01
C HIS A 106 1.06 -13.64 -6.72
N LEU A 107 0.43 -14.57 -5.99
CA LEU A 107 -0.12 -15.81 -6.53
C LEU A 107 -1.50 -15.61 -7.19
N GLU A 108 -2.29 -14.64 -6.70
CA GLU A 108 -3.58 -14.28 -7.26
C GLU A 108 -3.83 -12.76 -7.09
N PRO A 109 -3.39 -11.94 -8.06
CA PRO A 109 -3.40 -10.48 -7.92
C PRO A 109 -4.78 -9.82 -7.76
N SER A 110 -5.87 -10.56 -7.99
CA SER A 110 -7.23 -10.11 -7.66
C SER A 110 -7.45 -9.95 -6.15
N HIS A 111 -6.66 -10.66 -5.32
CA HIS A 111 -6.64 -10.48 -3.88
C HIS A 111 -5.79 -9.28 -3.50
N ARG A 112 -6.43 -8.25 -2.94
CA ARG A 112 -5.81 -6.99 -2.53
C ARG A 112 -6.04 -6.70 -1.06
N TYR A 113 -5.11 -5.99 -0.47
CA TYR A 113 -5.04 -5.77 0.97
C TYR A 113 -4.81 -4.29 1.28
N VAL A 114 -5.49 -3.80 2.31
CA VAL A 114 -5.30 -2.46 2.86
C VAL A 114 -5.21 -2.55 4.37
N LEU A 115 -4.22 -1.87 4.94
CA LEU A 115 -4.10 -1.62 6.37
C LEU A 115 -4.26 -0.12 6.61
N THR A 116 -5.02 0.26 7.62
CA THR A 116 -5.26 1.65 7.99
C THR A 116 -4.44 2.06 9.22
N ASP A 117 -4.30 3.36 9.44
CA ASP A 117 -3.50 3.93 10.51
C ASP A 117 -4.02 3.60 11.93
N ASN A 118 -5.28 3.18 12.04
CA ASN A 118 -5.90 2.71 13.27
C ASN A 118 -5.91 1.18 13.41
N GLY A 119 -5.11 0.45 12.61
CA GLY A 119 -4.96 -0.99 12.70
C GLY A 119 -6.06 -1.82 12.03
N SER A 120 -7.04 -1.21 11.37
CA SER A 120 -8.07 -1.98 10.65
C SER A 120 -7.51 -2.55 9.35
N PHE A 121 -7.73 -3.85 9.13
CA PHE A 121 -7.30 -4.56 7.93
C PHE A 121 -8.49 -4.87 7.02
N TYR A 122 -8.29 -4.70 5.72
CA TYR A 122 -9.28 -4.94 4.68
C TYR A 122 -8.71 -5.86 3.61
N HIS A 123 -9.56 -6.76 3.15
CA HIS A 123 -9.29 -7.68 2.06
C HIS A 123 -10.33 -7.50 0.96
N SER A 124 -9.89 -7.56 -0.28
CA SER A 124 -10.71 -7.69 -1.48
C SER A 124 -10.27 -8.93 -2.26
N SER A 125 -11.19 -9.70 -2.81
CA SER A 125 -10.93 -10.82 -3.71
C SER A 125 -11.34 -10.55 -5.16
N ASN A 126 -11.61 -9.29 -5.50
CA ASN A 126 -12.11 -8.87 -6.81
C ASN A 126 -11.53 -7.51 -7.24
N ASP A 127 -10.20 -7.41 -7.21
CA ASP A 127 -9.44 -6.24 -7.69
C ASP A 127 -9.76 -4.92 -6.98
N GLY A 128 -10.21 -4.98 -5.70
CA GLY A 128 -10.56 -3.80 -4.94
C GLY A 128 -11.98 -3.26 -5.20
N ASN A 129 -12.82 -3.98 -5.95
CA ASN A 129 -14.20 -3.56 -6.18
C ASN A 129 -15.11 -3.73 -4.96
N LEU A 130 -14.81 -4.69 -4.10
CA LEU A 130 -15.50 -4.92 -2.82
C LEU A 130 -14.47 -5.21 -1.74
N TRP A 131 -14.59 -4.50 -0.61
CA TRP A 131 -13.71 -4.66 0.54
C TRP A 131 -14.45 -5.23 1.73
N VAL A 132 -13.82 -6.17 2.42
CA VAL A 132 -14.30 -6.77 3.65
C VAL A 132 -13.29 -6.49 4.75
N MET A 133 -13.73 -5.91 5.85
CA MET A 133 -12.89 -5.67 7.02
C MET A 133 -12.76 -6.97 7.84
N SER A 134 -11.55 -7.29 8.30
CA SER A 134 -11.32 -8.36 9.26
C SER A 134 -11.99 -8.02 10.58
N SER A 135 -13.00 -8.79 10.95
CA SER A 135 -13.70 -8.64 12.24
C SER A 135 -12.82 -9.20 13.37
N ALA A 136 -12.89 -8.64 14.56
CA ALA A 136 -12.14 -9.09 15.74
C ALA A 136 -10.60 -9.01 15.62
N PHE A 137 -10.09 -8.20 14.73
CA PHE A 137 -8.67 -7.89 14.60
C PHE A 137 -8.43 -6.41 14.93
N ASP A 138 -7.55 -6.17 15.90
CA ASP A 138 -7.02 -4.87 16.25
C ASP A 138 -5.52 -4.94 16.00
N GLY A 139 -5.13 -4.51 14.81
CA GLY A 139 -3.78 -4.64 14.28
C GLY A 139 -2.84 -3.55 14.79
N PRO A 140 -1.60 -3.53 14.28
CA PRO A 140 -0.63 -2.53 14.67
C PRO A 140 -1.04 -1.15 14.16
N ASP A 141 -0.95 -0.15 15.02
CA ASP A 141 -1.12 1.24 14.62
C ASP A 141 -0.06 1.63 13.57
N ALA A 142 -0.37 2.59 12.73
CA ALA A 142 0.61 3.16 11.83
C ALA A 142 1.43 4.26 12.50
N HIS A 143 2.70 4.35 12.16
CA HIS A 143 3.48 5.53 12.46
C HIS A 143 3.03 6.68 11.56
N TYR A 144 2.87 7.88 12.12
CA TYR A 144 2.30 9.02 11.40
C TYR A 144 3.11 9.47 10.16
N PHE A 145 4.41 9.19 10.12
CA PHE A 145 5.24 9.44 8.94
C PHE A 145 5.30 8.25 8.00
N TYR A 146 5.59 7.06 8.56
CA TYR A 146 6.03 5.90 7.78
C TYR A 146 4.93 4.89 7.50
N GLY A 147 3.74 5.10 8.11
CA GLY A 147 2.62 4.20 7.94
C GLY A 147 2.85 2.85 8.63
N SER A 148 2.47 1.81 7.93
CA SER A 148 2.61 0.40 8.27
C SER A 148 3.11 -0.38 7.06
N THR A 149 3.18 -1.71 7.15
CA THR A 149 3.68 -2.54 6.05
C THR A 149 2.87 -3.81 5.92
N ILE A 150 2.65 -4.24 4.68
CA ILE A 150 2.07 -5.54 4.31
C ILE A 150 3.09 -6.25 3.43
N TRP A 151 3.33 -7.53 3.71
CA TRP A 151 4.02 -8.43 2.83
C TRP A 151 3.12 -9.64 2.55
N ALA A 152 2.95 -9.98 1.28
CA ALA A 152 2.21 -11.16 0.82
C ALA A 152 3.21 -12.20 0.31
N SER A 153 3.00 -13.46 0.67
CA SER A 153 3.84 -14.57 0.25
C SER A 153 3.80 -14.77 -1.26
N GLU A 154 4.95 -15.08 -1.83
CA GLU A 154 5.11 -15.45 -3.24
C GLU A 154 4.93 -16.96 -3.48
N THR A 155 4.88 -17.77 -2.42
CA THR A 155 4.82 -19.24 -2.51
C THR A 155 3.65 -19.85 -1.77
N THR A 156 3.10 -19.19 -0.76
CA THR A 156 2.02 -19.71 0.08
C THR A 156 0.75 -18.90 -0.09
N TYR A 157 -0.25 -19.49 -0.70
CA TYR A 157 -1.56 -18.85 -0.91
C TYR A 157 -2.20 -18.41 0.39
N GLY A 158 -2.65 -17.16 0.43
CA GLY A 158 -3.29 -16.55 1.60
C GLY A 158 -2.38 -16.16 2.75
N LYS A 159 -1.07 -16.46 2.68
CA LYS A 159 -0.12 -16.07 3.72
C LYS A 159 0.25 -14.59 3.60
N LEU A 160 0.08 -13.87 4.69
CA LEU A 160 0.39 -12.45 4.83
C LEU A 160 1.18 -12.23 6.13
N ILE A 161 2.09 -11.28 6.10
CA ILE A 161 2.67 -10.70 7.31
C ILE A 161 2.43 -9.20 7.26
N ILE A 162 1.96 -8.63 8.36
CA ILE A 162 1.74 -7.19 8.51
C ILE A 162 2.55 -6.67 9.69
N GLY A 163 2.98 -5.43 9.59
CA GLY A 163 3.76 -4.77 10.63
C GLY A 163 3.45 -3.29 10.74
N GLY A 164 3.70 -2.73 11.92
CA GLY A 164 3.50 -1.32 12.21
C GLY A 164 4.09 -0.92 13.55
N SER A 165 3.41 -0.03 14.27
CA SER A 165 3.85 0.40 15.60
C SER A 165 3.58 -0.67 16.65
N GLY A 166 4.62 -1.11 17.33
CA GLY A 166 4.54 -2.06 18.43
C GLY A 166 4.46 -1.41 19.82
N TYR A 167 4.13 -0.13 19.90
CA TYR A 167 4.07 0.55 21.20
C TYR A 167 2.81 0.24 22.00
N SER A 168 1.70 0.00 21.32
CA SER A 168 0.41 -0.29 21.95
C SER A 168 -0.06 -1.74 21.71
N ASN A 169 0.33 -2.32 20.59
CA ASN A 169 -0.04 -3.67 20.13
C ASN A 169 1.22 -4.42 19.67
N PRO A 170 1.17 -5.75 19.50
CA PRO A 170 2.26 -6.47 18.87
C PRO A 170 2.68 -5.82 17.54
N PRO A 171 3.98 -5.71 17.25
CA PRO A 171 4.46 -5.01 16.07
C PRO A 171 4.24 -5.78 14.76
N VAL A 172 4.06 -7.12 14.84
CA VAL A 172 3.94 -8.01 13.67
C VAL A 172 2.84 -9.02 13.88
N TYR A 173 2.08 -9.29 12.83
CA TYR A 173 1.05 -10.32 12.79
C TYR A 173 1.17 -11.13 11.51
N ILE A 174 0.77 -12.41 11.58
CA ILE A 174 0.71 -13.33 10.43
C ILE A 174 -0.72 -13.82 10.22
N SER A 175 -1.08 -13.98 8.96
CA SER A 175 -2.31 -14.64 8.49
C SER A 175 -1.97 -15.72 7.47
N TYR A 176 -2.83 -16.73 7.38
CA TYR A 176 -2.76 -17.79 6.36
C TYR A 176 -4.07 -17.91 5.56
N ASP A 177 -4.96 -16.93 5.69
CA ASP A 177 -6.29 -16.92 5.09
C ASP A 177 -6.68 -15.54 4.53
N HIS A 178 -5.73 -14.90 3.84
CA HIS A 178 -5.90 -13.56 3.24
C HIS A 178 -6.26 -12.44 4.24
N GLY A 179 -5.88 -12.62 5.52
CA GLY A 179 -6.15 -11.62 6.55
C GLY A 179 -7.55 -11.73 7.17
N HIS A 180 -8.28 -12.83 6.96
CA HIS A 180 -9.52 -13.07 7.70
C HIS A 180 -9.24 -13.29 9.19
N ASN A 181 -8.14 -13.97 9.50
CA ASN A 181 -7.64 -14.16 10.87
C ASN A 181 -6.16 -13.83 10.94
N PHE A 182 -5.74 -13.26 12.07
CA PHE A 182 -4.34 -12.94 12.35
C PHE A 182 -3.89 -13.53 13.67
N VAL A 183 -2.62 -13.90 13.74
CA VAL A 183 -1.92 -14.31 14.96
C VAL A 183 -0.74 -13.36 15.17
N ALA A 184 -0.59 -12.85 16.40
CA ALA A 184 0.57 -12.02 16.73
C ALA A 184 1.87 -12.83 16.66
N LEU A 185 2.92 -12.20 16.12
CA LEU A 185 4.29 -12.70 16.13
C LEU A 185 5.12 -11.78 17.03
N ASP A 186 4.91 -11.86 18.33
CA ASP A 186 5.53 -11.00 19.34
C ASP A 186 6.63 -11.70 20.14
N GLU A 187 6.71 -13.04 20.07
CA GLU A 187 7.74 -13.80 20.78
C GLU A 187 9.15 -13.45 20.29
N GLY A 188 9.96 -12.89 21.20
CA GLY A 188 11.32 -12.48 20.88
C GLY A 188 11.47 -11.14 20.13
N LEU A 189 10.38 -10.50 19.76
CA LEU A 189 10.42 -9.16 19.16
C LEU A 189 10.30 -8.09 20.25
N PRO A 190 11.12 -7.02 20.19
CA PRO A 190 10.95 -5.88 21.08
C PRO A 190 9.69 -5.08 20.70
N ASN A 191 9.10 -4.36 21.66
CA ASN A 191 8.08 -3.36 21.39
C ASN A 191 8.72 -2.20 20.62
N THR A 192 8.61 -2.23 19.31
CA THR A 192 9.27 -1.30 18.40
C THR A 192 8.39 -1.04 17.17
N LEU A 193 8.85 -0.16 16.33
CA LEU A 193 8.22 0.14 15.06
C LEU A 193 8.80 -0.72 13.94
N VAL A 194 7.94 -1.36 13.17
CA VAL A 194 8.29 -2.10 11.96
C VAL A 194 7.97 -1.24 10.74
N TYR A 195 9.00 -0.73 10.08
CA TYR A 195 8.86 0.15 8.92
C TYR A 195 8.58 -0.58 7.62
N LYS A 196 9.20 -1.74 7.45
CA LYS A 196 9.12 -2.53 6.24
C LYS A 196 9.27 -4.01 6.54
N LEU A 197 8.49 -4.80 5.85
CA LEU A 197 8.63 -6.25 5.76
C LEU A 197 9.05 -6.61 4.33
N THR A 198 9.89 -7.60 4.21
CA THR A 198 10.25 -8.24 2.94
C THR A 198 10.48 -9.71 3.19
N GLY A 199 10.08 -10.53 2.27
CA GLY A 199 10.37 -11.96 2.27
C GLY A 199 11.45 -12.32 1.27
N THR A 200 11.90 -13.55 1.34
CA THR A 200 12.70 -14.18 0.28
C THR A 200 11.75 -14.88 -0.70
N PRO A 201 12.18 -15.16 -1.95
CA PRO A 201 11.33 -15.82 -2.93
C PRO A 201 10.85 -17.24 -2.54
N ASP A 202 11.49 -17.84 -1.54
CA ASP A 202 11.15 -19.16 -0.97
C ASP A 202 10.40 -19.06 0.37
N ASP A 203 9.95 -17.88 0.76
CA ASP A 203 9.27 -17.59 2.05
C ASP A 203 10.09 -17.94 3.31
N ALA A 204 11.42 -17.99 3.21
CA ALA A 204 12.32 -18.30 4.31
C ALA A 204 12.69 -17.09 5.19
#